data_913141a50764d6e3aa827da3662238c0
#
_entry.id   913141a50764d6e3aa827da3662238c0
#
_cell.length_a   1.000
_cell.length_b   1.000
_cell.length_c   1.000
_cell.angle_alpha   90.00
_cell.angle_beta   90.00
_cell.angle_gamma   90.00
#
_symmetry.space_group_name_H-M   'P 1'
#
loop_
_entity.id
_entity.type
_entity.pdbx_description
1 polymer ?
#
loop_
_entity_poly.entity_id
_entity_poly.type
_entity_poly.pdbx_seq_one_letter_code
_entity_poly.pdbx_strand_id
1 'polypeptide(L)' 'MFKLFAEEAAALTSLALFLGMIAIWAQVIAAL' A
#
# COMPACT_ATOMS: atom_id res chain seq x y z
N MET A 1 -18.55 14.07 7.52
CA MET A 1 -18.84 12.78 6.89
C MET A 1 -17.91 12.47 5.76
N PHE A 2 -17.79 13.36 4.80
CA PHE A 2 -16.83 13.13 3.71
C PHE A 2 -15.38 13.04 4.22
N LYS A 3 -15.08 13.82 5.26
CA LYS A 3 -13.73 13.81 5.84
C LYS A 3 -13.36 12.45 6.40
N LEU A 4 -14.28 11.81 7.12
CA LEU A 4 -14.00 10.47 7.67
C LEU A 4 -13.79 9.45 6.57
N PHE A 5 -14.57 9.55 5.51
CA PHE A 5 -14.41 8.66 4.37
C PHE A 5 -13.04 8.87 3.71
N ALA A 6 -12.65 10.12 3.52
CA ALA A 6 -11.37 10.45 2.90
C ALA A 6 -10.20 9.96 3.75
N GLU A 7 -10.28 10.10 5.06
CA GLU A 7 -9.24 9.62 5.95
C GLU A 7 -9.10 8.12 5.89
N GLU A 8 -10.21 7.41 5.88
CA GLU A 8 -10.19 5.95 5.80
C GLU A 8 -9.68 5.48 4.44
N ALA A 9 -10.12 6.12 3.37
CA ALA A 9 -9.66 5.78 2.03
C ALA A 9 -8.15 6.01 1.88
N ALA A 10 -7.65 7.10 2.43
CA ALA A 10 -6.22 7.39 2.39
C ALA A 10 -5.41 6.35 3.15
N ALA A 11 -5.90 5.90 4.29
CA ALA A 11 -5.23 4.87 5.07
C ALA A 11 -5.17 3.55 4.29
N LEU A 12 -6.27 3.16 3.67
CA LEU A 12 -6.31 1.95 2.87
C LEU A 12 -5.38 2.03 1.66
N THR A 13 -5.34 3.18 1.01
CA THR A 13 -4.46 3.40 -0.13
C THR A 13 -3.00 3.29 0.28
N SER A 14 -2.65 3.88 1.41
CA SER A 14 -1.28 3.82 1.93
C SER A 14 -0.88 2.39 2.25
N LEU A 15 -1.78 1.63 2.86
CA LEU A 15 -1.54 0.22 3.14
C LEU A 15 -1.31 -0.57 1.86
N ALA A 16 -2.13 -0.34 0.86
CA ALA A 16 -2.00 -1.03 -0.42
C ALA A 16 -0.66 -0.72 -1.08
N LEU A 17 -0.24 0.53 -1.06
CA LEU A 17 1.05 0.93 -1.60
C LEU A 17 2.21 0.31 -0.84
N PHE A 18 2.11 0.27 0.48
CA PHE A 18 3.13 -0.34 1.32
C PHE A 18 3.28 -1.83 1.00
N LEU A 19 2.18 -2.55 0.94
CA LEU A 19 2.21 -3.97 0.62
C LEU A 19 2.71 -4.22 -0.80
N GLY A 20 2.33 -3.36 -1.73
CA GLY A 20 2.82 -3.44 -3.10
C GLY A 20 4.33 -3.28 -3.18
N MET A 21 4.88 -2.36 -2.39
CA MET A 21 6.33 -2.17 -2.34
C MET A 21 7.02 -3.42 -1.83
N ILE A 22 6.51 -4.02 -0.78
CA ILE A 22 7.06 -5.26 -0.23
C ILE A 22 7.02 -6.36 -1.30
N ALA A 23 5.90 -6.49 -2.01
CA ALA A 23 5.75 -7.51 -3.03
C ALA A 23 6.76 -7.34 -4.17
N ILE A 24 6.95 -6.11 -4.62
CA ILE A 24 7.91 -5.82 -5.70
C ILE A 24 9.33 -6.14 -5.25
N TRP A 25 9.71 -5.71 -4.07
CA TRP A 25 11.04 -6.00 -3.55
C TRP A 25 11.26 -7.48 -3.34
N ALA A 26 10.24 -8.21 -2.90
CA ALA A 26 10.34 -9.65 -2.74
C ALA A 26 10.67 -10.33 -4.07
N GLN A 27 10.07 -9.87 -5.16
CA GLN A 27 10.35 -10.41 -6.49
C GLN A 27 11.78 -10.08 -6.93
N VAL A 28 12.23 -8.87 -6.68
CA VAL A 28 13.60 -8.46 -7.04
C VAL A 28 14.61 -9.31 -6.30
N ILE A 29 14.43 -9.51 -5.02
CA ILE A 29 15.34 -10.33 -4.20
C ILE A 29 15.31 -11.79 -4.67
N ALA A 30 14.14 -12.31 -4.97
CA ALA A 30 14.02 -13.68 -5.44
C ALA A 30 14.69 -13.90 -6.80
N ALA A 31 14.80 -12.85 -7.59
CA ALA A 31 15.44 -12.93 -8.92
C ALA A 31 16.97 -12.77 -8.87
N LEU A 32 17.48 -12.33 -7.74
CA LEU A 32 18.94 -12.23 -7.57
C LEU A 32 19.52 -13.61 -7.24
#